data_6ab24e19db367565f2e3712195635f29
#
_entry.id   6ab24e19db367565f2e3712195635f29
#
_cell.length_a   1.000
_cell.length_b   1.000
_cell.length_c   1.000
_cell.angle_alpha   90.00
_cell.angle_beta   90.00
_cell.angle_gamma   90.00
#
_symmetry.space_group_name_H-M   'P 1'
#
loop_
_entity.id
_entity.type
_entity.pdbx_description
1 polymer ?
#
loop_
_entity_poly.entity_id
_entity_poly.type
_entity_poly.pdbx_seq_one_letter_code
_entity_poly.pdbx_strand_id
1 'polypeptide(L)'
;EICACLVGSEMCIRDRLYYPLCVLYFFIAFPLYARFAGGKGAAKKLFQHILKPAVTSLGTCSSIATIPANMEAAEEIGIPRDVSDIVLPLGATMHMDGSVFSAILKISFLFGFFGMPFDGIGTYVTALMIAIFSGIAMSGVAGGGFVGEMVIVSLFFPEQMGIAFPVIATIGALVDPPATCINASGDTVASMIVARFVEGKGWFQKKQAERAEKAGA
;
A
#
# COMPACT_ATOMS: atom_id res chain seq x y z
N GLU A 1 -18.51 27.54 9.59
CA GLU A 1 -19.44 26.59 8.92
C GLU A 1 -18.78 25.86 7.75
N ILE A 2 -18.02 26.55 6.89
CA ILE A 2 -17.31 25.93 5.76
C ILE A 2 -16.32 24.84 6.27
N CYS A 3 -15.57 25.12 7.34
CA CYS A 3 -14.61 24.18 7.92
C CYS A 3 -15.27 22.91 8.48
N ALA A 4 -16.44 23.04 9.13
CA ALA A 4 -17.20 21.93 9.67
C ALA A 4 -17.83 21.03 8.57
N CYS A 5 -18.28 21.66 7.47
CA CYS A 5 -18.81 20.94 6.32
C CYS A 5 -17.71 20.19 5.56
N LEU A 6 -16.50 20.76 5.48
CA LEU A 6 -15.31 20.14 4.90
C LEU A 6 -14.86 18.92 5.70
N VAL A 7 -14.69 19.06 7.01
CA VAL A 7 -14.34 17.94 7.91
C VAL A 7 -15.37 16.81 7.80
N GLY A 8 -16.66 17.14 7.66
CA GLY A 8 -17.71 16.14 7.48
C GLY A 8 -17.61 15.38 6.14
N SER A 9 -17.30 16.06 5.03
CA SER A 9 -17.14 15.42 3.72
C SER A 9 -15.85 14.60 3.61
N GLU A 10 -14.76 15.05 4.21
CA GLU A 10 -13.50 14.30 4.32
C GLU A 10 -13.68 12.99 5.09
N MET A 11 -14.38 13.05 6.24
CA MET A 11 -14.72 11.84 7.01
C MET A 11 -15.59 10.88 6.18
N CYS A 12 -16.54 11.38 5.39
CA CYS A 12 -17.38 10.54 4.53
C CYS A 12 -16.57 9.79 3.46
N ILE A 13 -15.63 10.45 2.77
CA ILE A 13 -14.79 9.83 1.73
C ILE A 13 -13.89 8.77 2.37
N ARG A 14 -13.25 9.09 3.48
CA ARG A 14 -12.39 8.17 4.22
C ARG A 14 -13.17 6.94 4.69
N ASP A 15 -14.26 7.14 5.42
CA ASP A 15 -14.96 6.07 6.10
C ASP A 15 -15.79 5.22 5.15
N ARG A 16 -16.35 5.80 4.09
CA ARG A 16 -17.24 5.11 3.16
C ARG A 16 -16.55 4.52 1.94
N LEU A 17 -15.41 5.06 1.51
CA LEU A 17 -14.72 4.61 0.31
C LEU A 17 -13.35 4.02 0.63
N TYR A 18 -12.49 4.76 1.30
CA TYR A 18 -11.09 4.37 1.46
C TYR A 18 -10.91 3.15 2.35
N TYR A 19 -11.49 3.14 3.55
CA TYR A 19 -11.33 2.02 4.47
C TYR A 19 -11.94 0.72 3.94
N PRO A 20 -13.18 0.70 3.38
CA PRO A 20 -13.70 -0.49 2.73
C PRO A 20 -12.83 -0.96 1.55
N LEU A 21 -12.28 -0.03 0.75
CA LEU A 21 -11.37 -0.37 -0.35
C LEU A 21 -10.09 -1.06 0.17
N CYS A 22 -9.47 -0.53 1.22
CA CYS A 22 -8.30 -1.15 1.84
C CYS A 22 -8.61 -2.55 2.39
N VAL A 23 -9.74 -2.71 3.07
CA VAL A 23 -10.19 -4.01 3.60
C VAL A 23 -10.43 -5.00 2.45
N LEU A 24 -11.15 -4.60 1.41
CA LEU A 24 -11.39 -5.44 0.24
C LEU A 24 -10.08 -5.83 -0.45
N TYR A 25 -9.17 -4.87 -0.63
CA TYR A 25 -7.87 -5.13 -1.24
C TYR A 25 -7.06 -6.14 -0.41
N PHE A 26 -6.98 -5.95 0.91
CA PHE A 26 -6.27 -6.84 1.81
C PHE A 26 -6.83 -8.28 1.78
N PHE A 27 -8.15 -8.44 1.84
CA PHE A 27 -8.77 -9.76 1.93
C PHE A 27 -9.11 -10.41 0.58
N ILE A 28 -9.07 -9.68 -0.53
CA ILE A 28 -9.36 -10.23 -1.86
C ILE A 28 -8.09 -10.25 -2.72
N ALA A 29 -7.39 -9.12 -2.86
CA ALA A 29 -6.25 -9.04 -3.76
C ALA A 29 -5.04 -9.83 -3.24
N PHE A 30 -4.68 -9.70 -1.98
CA PHE A 30 -3.54 -10.41 -1.41
C PHE A 30 -3.66 -11.94 -1.46
N PRO A 31 -4.80 -12.56 -1.13
CA PRO A 31 -4.98 -14.01 -1.34
C PRO A 31 -4.86 -14.42 -2.81
N LEU A 32 -5.38 -13.61 -3.73
CA LEU A 32 -5.28 -13.88 -5.16
C LEU A 32 -3.83 -13.83 -5.64
N TYR A 33 -3.08 -12.80 -5.23
CA TYR A 33 -1.66 -12.66 -5.54
C TYR A 33 -0.83 -13.78 -4.89
N ALA A 34 -1.08 -14.11 -3.64
CA ALA A 34 -0.39 -15.20 -2.96
C ALA A 34 -0.68 -16.55 -3.62
N ARG A 35 -1.93 -16.79 -4.04
CA ARG A 35 -2.30 -17.98 -4.80
C ARG A 35 -1.61 -18.02 -6.18
N PHE A 36 -1.54 -16.90 -6.85
CA PHE A 36 -0.76 -16.78 -8.09
C PHE A 36 0.71 -17.08 -7.83
N ALA A 37 1.30 -16.50 -6.79
CA ALA A 37 2.73 -16.60 -6.47
C ALA A 37 3.15 -18.03 -6.06
N GLY A 38 2.42 -18.65 -5.12
CA GLY A 38 2.82 -19.92 -4.52
C GLY A 38 1.85 -21.09 -4.75
N GLY A 39 0.70 -20.88 -5.41
CA GLY A 39 -0.28 -21.93 -5.70
C GLY A 39 -1.12 -22.33 -4.49
N LYS A 40 -1.49 -23.61 -4.40
CA LYS A 40 -2.34 -24.13 -3.33
C LYS A 40 -1.66 -23.99 -1.97
N GLY A 41 -2.40 -23.43 -0.99
CA GLY A 41 -1.92 -23.26 0.40
C GLY A 41 -1.15 -21.96 0.66
N ALA A 42 -0.64 -21.27 -0.37
CA ALA A 42 0.15 -20.06 -0.21
C ALA A 42 -0.63 -18.90 0.45
N ALA A 43 -1.88 -18.70 0.06
CA ALA A 43 -2.74 -17.69 0.68
C ALA A 43 -2.99 -17.98 2.18
N LYS A 44 -3.24 -19.25 2.54
CA LYS A 44 -3.41 -19.64 3.95
C LYS A 44 -2.12 -19.35 4.74
N LYS A 45 -0.97 -19.71 4.17
CA LYS A 45 0.32 -19.49 4.82
C LYS A 45 0.63 -18.00 4.97
N LEU A 46 0.31 -17.19 3.96
CA LEU A 46 0.40 -15.73 4.04
C LEU A 46 -0.39 -15.20 5.25
N PHE A 47 -1.69 -15.53 5.36
CA PHE A 47 -2.55 -15.02 6.43
C PHE A 47 -2.19 -15.51 7.83
N GLN A 48 -1.43 -16.60 7.95
CA GLN A 48 -0.90 -17.04 9.24
C GLN A 48 0.21 -16.13 9.78
N HIS A 49 0.93 -15.42 8.89
CA HIS A 49 2.13 -14.65 9.27
C HIS A 49 2.06 -13.17 8.96
N ILE A 50 1.10 -12.71 8.11
CA ILE A 50 1.00 -11.31 7.69
C ILE A 50 0.46 -10.37 8.78
N LEU A 51 -0.21 -10.89 9.80
CA LEU A 51 -0.86 -10.06 10.83
C LEU A 51 0.13 -9.24 11.64
N LYS A 52 1.31 -9.78 11.96
CA LYS A 52 2.35 -9.06 12.70
C LYS A 52 2.85 -7.84 11.93
N PRO A 53 3.30 -7.96 10.66
CA PRO A 53 3.62 -6.80 9.83
C PRO A 53 2.45 -5.82 9.68
N ALA A 54 1.23 -6.32 9.45
CA ALA A 54 0.05 -5.48 9.28
C ALA A 54 -0.21 -4.59 10.52
N VAL A 55 -0.19 -5.17 11.72
CA VAL A 55 -0.37 -4.42 12.97
C VAL A 55 0.80 -3.46 13.22
N THR A 56 2.03 -3.90 12.94
CA THR A 56 3.22 -3.04 13.08
C THR A 56 3.13 -1.81 12.18
N SER A 57 2.75 -2.00 10.93
CA SER A 57 2.60 -0.90 9.96
C SER A 57 1.45 0.04 10.29
N LEU A 58 0.33 -0.49 10.76
CA LEU A 58 -0.80 0.32 11.28
C LEU A 58 -0.38 1.23 12.44
N GLY A 59 0.45 0.69 13.36
CA GLY A 59 0.87 1.43 14.55
C GLY A 59 2.01 2.41 14.30
N THR A 60 2.89 2.13 13.34
CA THR A 60 4.08 2.95 13.07
C THR A 60 3.89 3.94 11.92
N CYS A 61 2.92 3.73 11.05
CA CYS A 61 2.77 4.45 9.78
C CYS A 61 4.09 4.48 8.97
N SER A 62 4.88 3.39 9.05
CA SER A 62 6.18 3.30 8.41
C SER A 62 6.44 1.90 7.84
N SER A 63 6.51 1.81 6.51
CA SER A 63 6.91 0.58 5.82
C SER A 63 8.34 0.18 6.18
N ILE A 64 9.24 1.16 6.34
CA ILE A 64 10.65 0.90 6.73
C ILE A 64 10.73 0.33 8.15
N ALA A 65 9.98 0.87 9.10
CA ALA A 65 9.93 0.33 10.46
C ALA A 65 9.32 -1.08 10.51
N THR A 66 8.55 -1.46 9.49
CA THR A 66 7.90 -2.76 9.37
C THR A 66 8.80 -3.83 8.72
N ILE A 67 9.92 -3.45 8.10
CA ILE A 67 10.83 -4.40 7.43
C ILE A 67 11.20 -5.60 8.32
N PRO A 68 11.60 -5.44 9.59
CA PRO A 68 11.95 -6.60 10.42
C PRO A 68 10.78 -7.58 10.59
N ALA A 69 9.56 -7.08 10.76
CA ALA A 69 8.37 -7.93 10.88
C ALA A 69 8.03 -8.63 9.55
N ASN A 70 8.23 -7.95 8.42
CA ASN A 70 8.08 -8.54 7.09
C ASN A 70 9.14 -9.62 6.82
N MET A 71 10.40 -9.42 7.24
CA MET A 71 11.45 -10.41 7.11
C MET A 71 11.12 -11.69 7.88
N GLU A 72 10.64 -11.56 9.12
CA GLU A 72 10.19 -12.70 9.91
C GLU A 72 9.01 -13.42 9.24
N ALA A 73 8.01 -12.67 8.77
CA ALA A 73 6.88 -13.24 8.03
C ALA A 73 7.33 -13.96 6.75
N ALA A 74 8.25 -13.37 5.99
CA ALA A 74 8.82 -13.95 4.78
C ALA A 74 9.55 -15.28 5.07
N GLU A 75 10.35 -15.30 6.11
CA GLU A 75 11.02 -16.52 6.57
C GLU A 75 10.00 -17.59 6.95
N GLU A 76 8.97 -17.27 7.73
CA GLU A 76 7.92 -18.19 8.15
C GLU A 76 7.06 -18.71 6.99
N ILE A 77 6.78 -17.88 5.98
CA ILE A 77 6.13 -18.29 4.75
C ILE A 77 7.03 -19.24 3.93
N GLY A 78 8.34 -19.08 4.00
CA GLY A 78 9.33 -19.84 3.28
C GLY A 78 9.83 -19.16 2.01
N ILE A 79 9.71 -17.84 1.94
CA ILE A 79 10.28 -17.05 0.84
C ILE A 79 11.82 -17.21 0.90
N PRO A 80 12.51 -17.45 -0.22
CA PRO A 80 13.96 -17.50 -0.28
C PRO A 80 14.58 -16.22 0.29
N ARG A 81 15.63 -16.37 1.10
CA ARG A 81 16.21 -15.26 1.83
C ARG A 81 16.87 -14.22 0.93
N ASP A 82 17.52 -14.68 -0.14
CA ASP A 82 18.08 -13.83 -1.20
C ASP A 82 17.03 -12.96 -1.91
N VAL A 83 15.78 -13.45 -2.01
CA VAL A 83 14.65 -12.67 -2.54
C VAL A 83 14.16 -11.68 -1.49
N SER A 84 13.89 -12.13 -0.26
CA SER A 84 13.34 -11.24 0.78
C SER A 84 14.30 -10.12 1.18
N ASP A 85 15.60 -10.40 1.26
CA ASP A 85 16.65 -9.44 1.64
C ASP A 85 16.76 -8.27 0.64
N ILE A 86 16.33 -8.47 -0.60
CA ILE A 86 16.31 -7.43 -1.65
C ILE A 86 14.92 -6.80 -1.78
N VAL A 87 13.88 -7.62 -1.90
CA VAL A 87 12.53 -7.14 -2.26
C VAL A 87 11.88 -6.37 -1.12
N LEU A 88 12.05 -6.79 0.13
CA LEU A 88 11.41 -6.11 1.26
C LEU A 88 11.94 -4.69 1.50
N PRO A 89 13.26 -4.43 1.56
CA PRO A 89 13.77 -3.07 1.67
C PRO A 89 13.42 -2.19 0.47
N LEU A 90 13.46 -2.76 -0.75
CA LEU A 90 13.11 -2.04 -1.96
C LEU A 90 11.62 -1.72 -2.01
N GLY A 91 10.76 -2.67 -1.67
CA GLY A 91 9.31 -2.52 -1.57
C GLY A 91 8.91 -1.44 -0.57
N ALA A 92 9.52 -1.44 0.62
CA ALA A 92 9.25 -0.43 1.64
C ALA A 92 9.45 1.03 1.18
N THR A 93 10.14 1.25 0.08
CA THR A 93 10.36 2.58 -0.52
C THR A 93 9.60 2.80 -1.83
N MET A 94 9.24 1.75 -2.55
CA MET A 94 8.69 1.87 -3.91
C MET A 94 7.28 1.28 -4.08
N HIS A 95 6.89 0.34 -3.25
CA HIS A 95 5.60 -0.34 -3.33
C HIS A 95 4.56 0.39 -2.46
N MET A 96 3.76 1.24 -3.07
CA MET A 96 2.89 2.20 -2.41
C MET A 96 1.41 2.09 -2.84
N ASP A 97 0.89 0.87 -2.94
CA ASP A 97 -0.48 0.59 -3.42
C ASP A 97 -1.56 1.35 -2.62
N GLY A 98 -1.49 1.28 -1.29
CA GLY A 98 -2.43 1.97 -0.42
C GLY A 98 -2.33 3.50 -0.56
N SER A 99 -1.11 4.01 -0.71
CA SER A 99 -0.87 5.44 -0.93
C SER A 99 -1.40 5.91 -2.28
N VAL A 100 -1.25 5.11 -3.35
CA VAL A 100 -1.81 5.42 -4.67
C VAL A 100 -3.34 5.46 -4.63
N PHE A 101 -4.00 4.54 -3.91
CA PHE A 101 -5.45 4.60 -3.70
C PHE A 101 -5.86 5.91 -3.00
N SER A 102 -5.14 6.30 -1.95
CA SER A 102 -5.43 7.56 -1.25
C SER A 102 -5.18 8.77 -2.14
N ALA A 103 -4.16 8.74 -3.00
CA ALA A 103 -3.85 9.83 -3.92
C ALA A 103 -4.99 10.09 -4.92
N ILE A 104 -5.57 9.05 -5.53
CA ILE A 104 -6.72 9.18 -6.43
C ILE A 104 -7.91 9.84 -5.72
N LEU A 105 -8.20 9.41 -4.48
CA LEU A 105 -9.28 10.00 -3.69
C LEU A 105 -9.02 11.46 -3.34
N LYS A 106 -7.79 11.81 -2.96
CA LYS A 106 -7.37 13.19 -2.68
C LYS A 106 -7.47 14.08 -3.91
N ILE A 107 -7.04 13.59 -5.08
CA ILE A 107 -7.15 14.31 -6.35
C ILE A 107 -8.63 14.59 -6.65
N SER A 108 -9.48 13.56 -6.68
CA SER A 108 -10.91 13.73 -6.96
C SER A 108 -11.62 14.64 -5.97
N PHE A 109 -11.23 14.56 -4.69
CA PHE A 109 -11.73 15.45 -3.64
C PHE A 109 -11.37 16.91 -3.91
N LEU A 110 -10.11 17.23 -4.26
CA LEU A 110 -9.69 18.60 -4.56
C LEU A 110 -10.40 19.18 -5.79
N PHE A 111 -10.63 18.38 -6.84
CA PHE A 111 -11.43 18.82 -7.98
C PHE A 111 -12.83 19.23 -7.54
N GLY A 112 -13.50 18.40 -6.74
CA GLY A 112 -14.81 18.74 -6.18
C GLY A 112 -14.77 19.94 -5.23
N PHE A 113 -13.72 20.05 -4.40
CA PHE A 113 -13.53 21.15 -3.46
C PHE A 113 -13.39 22.52 -4.15
N PHE A 114 -12.67 22.56 -5.26
CA PHE A 114 -12.51 23.78 -6.06
C PHE A 114 -13.60 23.96 -7.12
N GLY A 115 -14.64 23.12 -7.15
CA GLY A 115 -15.73 23.18 -8.14
C GLY A 115 -15.25 22.91 -9.57
N MET A 116 -14.16 22.22 -9.75
CA MET A 116 -13.61 21.84 -11.05
C MET A 116 -14.22 20.51 -11.53
N PRO A 117 -14.55 20.37 -12.83
CA PRO A 117 -15.07 19.11 -13.34
C PRO A 117 -13.99 18.01 -13.29
N PHE A 118 -14.32 16.88 -12.64
CA PHE A 118 -13.49 15.68 -12.64
C PHE A 118 -14.09 14.67 -13.61
N ASP A 119 -13.96 14.94 -14.91
CA ASP A 119 -14.56 14.16 -15.98
C ASP A 119 -13.62 14.01 -17.19
N GLY A 120 -13.98 13.09 -18.08
CA GLY A 120 -13.23 12.83 -19.29
C GLY A 120 -12.02 11.90 -19.11
N ILE A 121 -11.76 11.09 -20.14
CA ILE A 121 -10.67 10.08 -20.14
C ILE A 121 -9.30 10.72 -19.86
N GLY A 122 -9.05 11.91 -20.42
CA GLY A 122 -7.79 12.63 -20.23
C GLY A 122 -7.53 12.95 -18.76
N THR A 123 -8.55 13.48 -18.06
CA THR A 123 -8.46 13.80 -16.62
C THR A 123 -8.20 12.54 -15.79
N TYR A 124 -8.89 11.44 -16.06
CA TYR A 124 -8.70 10.19 -15.32
C TYR A 124 -7.32 9.58 -15.54
N VAL A 125 -6.83 9.57 -16.79
CA VAL A 125 -5.47 9.07 -17.09
C VAL A 125 -4.42 9.95 -16.42
N THR A 126 -4.56 11.27 -16.48
CA THR A 126 -3.64 12.21 -15.84
C THR A 126 -3.65 12.03 -14.31
N ALA A 127 -4.84 11.92 -13.72
CA ALA A 127 -4.97 11.67 -12.28
C ALA A 127 -4.31 10.35 -11.86
N LEU A 128 -4.49 9.27 -12.64
CA LEU A 128 -3.87 7.99 -12.39
C LEU A 128 -2.34 8.07 -12.48
N MET A 129 -1.81 8.72 -13.51
CA MET A 129 -0.36 8.89 -13.67
C MET A 129 0.23 9.71 -12.53
N ILE A 130 -0.40 10.82 -12.14
CA ILE A 130 0.07 11.66 -11.03
C ILE A 130 -0.04 10.91 -9.70
N ALA A 131 -1.08 10.12 -9.48
CA ALA A 131 -1.19 9.28 -8.29
C ALA A 131 -0.05 8.24 -8.20
N ILE A 132 0.33 7.61 -9.31
CA ILE A 132 1.46 6.68 -9.38
C ILE A 132 2.78 7.42 -9.10
N PHE A 133 3.03 8.54 -9.75
CA PHE A 133 4.24 9.34 -9.51
C PHE A 133 4.30 9.87 -8.07
N SER A 134 3.17 10.31 -7.53
CA SER A 134 3.04 10.70 -6.12
C SER A 134 3.44 9.54 -5.21
N GLY A 135 2.93 8.32 -5.47
CA GLY A 135 3.28 7.12 -4.71
C GLY A 135 4.79 6.81 -4.76
N ILE A 136 5.42 6.90 -5.94
CA ILE A 136 6.87 6.70 -6.10
C ILE A 136 7.68 7.79 -5.37
N ALA A 137 7.18 9.02 -5.31
CA ALA A 137 7.82 10.12 -4.62
C ALA A 137 7.70 10.05 -3.09
N MET A 138 6.75 9.28 -2.57
CA MET A 138 6.58 9.05 -1.14
C MET A 138 7.75 8.24 -0.58
N SER A 139 7.99 8.41 0.71
CA SER A 139 9.00 7.63 1.43
C SER A 139 8.32 6.70 2.45
N GLY A 140 8.87 5.52 2.65
CA GLY A 140 8.38 4.53 3.63
C GLY A 140 8.58 4.90 5.10
N VAL A 141 9.04 6.11 5.42
CA VAL A 141 9.11 6.65 6.79
C VAL A 141 7.78 7.27 7.21
N ALA A 142 7.51 7.33 8.50
CA ALA A 142 6.36 8.02 9.03
C ALA A 142 6.31 9.48 8.56
N GLY A 143 5.18 9.92 8.03
CA GLY A 143 5.02 11.26 7.46
C GLY A 143 5.59 11.43 6.03
N GLY A 144 6.16 10.39 5.43
CA GLY A 144 6.69 10.44 4.06
C GLY A 144 5.64 10.74 2.99
N GLY A 145 4.36 10.58 3.32
CA GLY A 145 3.22 10.89 2.45
C GLY A 145 3.13 12.36 2.02
N PHE A 146 3.62 13.29 2.85
CA PHE A 146 3.58 14.73 2.52
C PHE A 146 4.30 15.08 1.22
N VAL A 147 5.36 14.34 0.84
CA VAL A 147 6.08 14.57 -0.43
C VAL A 147 5.16 14.25 -1.61
N GLY A 148 4.44 13.15 -1.56
CA GLY A 148 3.49 12.78 -2.61
C GLY A 148 2.32 13.76 -2.71
N GLU A 149 1.82 14.26 -1.58
CA GLU A 149 0.78 15.28 -1.54
C GLU A 149 1.24 16.59 -2.15
N MET A 150 2.48 16.99 -1.88
CA MET A 150 3.08 18.15 -2.52
C MET A 150 3.18 17.98 -4.05
N VAL A 151 3.53 16.79 -4.54
CA VAL A 151 3.54 16.48 -5.98
C VAL A 151 2.14 16.63 -6.57
N ILE A 152 1.10 16.11 -5.92
CA ILE A 152 -0.28 16.25 -6.39
C ILE A 152 -0.67 17.71 -6.54
N VAL A 153 -0.45 18.51 -5.49
CA VAL A 153 -0.86 19.92 -5.48
C VAL A 153 -0.04 20.74 -6.47
N SER A 154 1.26 20.51 -6.57
CA SER A 154 2.14 21.23 -7.49
C SER A 154 1.75 21.04 -8.96
N LEU A 155 1.22 19.86 -9.30
CA LEU A 155 0.87 19.53 -10.68
C LEU A 155 -0.56 19.90 -11.05
N PHE A 156 -1.52 19.75 -10.13
CA PHE A 156 -2.93 20.03 -10.42
C PHE A 156 -3.41 21.40 -9.93
N PHE A 157 -2.86 21.90 -8.82
CA PHE A 157 -3.38 23.06 -8.09
C PHE A 157 -2.28 24.04 -7.67
N PRO A 158 -1.33 24.42 -8.57
CA PRO A 158 -0.19 25.26 -8.21
C PRO A 158 -0.60 26.62 -7.66
N GLU A 159 -1.68 27.21 -8.20
CA GLU A 159 -2.18 28.52 -7.76
C GLU A 159 -2.92 28.45 -6.40
N GLN A 160 -3.48 27.27 -6.08
CA GLN A 160 -4.22 27.02 -4.86
C GLN A 160 -3.41 26.30 -3.78
N MET A 161 -2.08 26.21 -3.94
CA MET A 161 -1.19 25.43 -3.06
C MET A 161 -1.35 25.76 -1.58
N GLY A 162 -1.53 27.04 -1.22
CA GLY A 162 -1.70 27.48 0.15
C GLY A 162 -2.96 26.93 0.84
N ILE A 163 -3.97 26.51 0.08
CA ILE A 163 -5.20 25.91 0.59
C ILE A 163 -5.22 24.41 0.34
N ALA A 164 -4.89 23.98 -0.87
CA ALA A 164 -4.96 22.59 -1.28
C ALA A 164 -4.01 21.68 -0.47
N PHE A 165 -2.77 22.11 -0.23
CA PHE A 165 -1.78 21.30 0.48
C PHE A 165 -2.18 21.01 1.93
N PRO A 166 -2.51 22.00 2.78
CA PRO A 166 -2.96 21.72 4.14
C PRO A 166 -4.19 20.81 4.22
N VAL A 167 -5.13 20.96 3.28
CA VAL A 167 -6.33 20.13 3.21
C VAL A 167 -5.98 18.67 2.94
N ILE A 168 -5.23 18.36 1.87
CA ILE A 168 -4.91 16.96 1.59
C ILE A 168 -3.87 16.37 2.53
N ALA A 169 -3.01 17.19 3.14
CA ALA A 169 -2.10 16.75 4.17
C ALA A 169 -2.84 16.27 5.43
N THR A 170 -3.92 16.96 5.78
CA THR A 170 -4.81 16.51 6.87
C THR A 170 -5.49 15.19 6.54
N ILE A 171 -6.04 15.06 5.32
CA ILE A 171 -6.62 13.79 4.85
C ILE A 171 -5.55 12.70 4.86
N GLY A 172 -4.36 13.02 4.38
CA GLY A 172 -3.22 12.11 4.33
C GLY A 172 -2.87 11.52 5.69
N ALA A 173 -2.72 12.35 6.69
CA ALA A 173 -2.43 11.92 8.06
C ALA A 173 -3.50 10.96 8.62
N LEU A 174 -4.76 11.14 8.26
CA LEU A 174 -5.86 10.27 8.70
C LEU A 174 -5.90 8.91 7.98
N VAL A 175 -5.47 8.85 6.72
CA VAL A 175 -5.49 7.61 5.91
C VAL A 175 -4.15 6.89 5.91
N ASP A 176 -3.11 7.47 6.48
CA ASP A 176 -1.75 6.93 6.50
C ASP A 176 -1.66 5.53 7.16
N PRO A 177 -2.29 5.24 8.32
CA PRO A 177 -2.23 3.92 8.93
C PRO A 177 -2.72 2.80 7.98
N PRO A 178 -3.94 2.83 7.42
CA PRO A 178 -4.40 1.78 6.51
C PRO A 178 -3.64 1.78 5.17
N ALA A 179 -3.18 2.95 4.68
CA ALA A 179 -2.32 3.01 3.50
C ALA A 179 -1.03 2.25 3.72
N THR A 180 -0.35 2.52 4.82
CA THR A 180 0.91 1.86 5.19
C THR A 180 0.71 0.37 5.46
N CYS A 181 -0.43 -0.02 6.01
CA CYS A 181 -0.77 -1.43 6.19
C CYS A 181 -0.83 -2.17 4.84
N ILE A 182 -1.48 -1.59 3.84
CA ILE A 182 -1.50 -2.15 2.49
C ILE A 182 -0.10 -2.16 1.86
N ASN A 183 0.63 -1.05 1.94
CA ASN A 183 1.97 -0.94 1.37
C ASN A 183 2.89 -2.02 1.94
N ALA A 184 3.09 -2.03 3.26
CA ALA A 184 4.03 -2.93 3.93
C ALA A 184 3.62 -4.41 3.85
N SER A 185 2.32 -4.72 3.95
CA SER A 185 1.85 -6.10 3.76
C SER A 185 2.02 -6.56 2.31
N GLY A 186 1.83 -5.64 1.36
CA GLY A 186 2.05 -5.86 -0.07
C GLY A 186 3.50 -6.21 -0.40
N ASP A 187 4.48 -5.70 0.35
CA ASP A 187 5.91 -6.05 0.18
C ASP A 187 6.16 -7.55 0.36
N THR A 188 5.53 -8.17 1.36
CA THR A 188 5.62 -9.62 1.55
C THR A 188 4.98 -10.37 0.39
N VAL A 189 3.83 -9.90 -0.11
CA VAL A 189 3.15 -10.50 -1.27
C VAL A 189 3.99 -10.33 -2.54
N ALA A 190 4.59 -9.16 -2.75
CA ALA A 190 5.51 -8.89 -3.86
C ALA A 190 6.72 -9.83 -3.80
N SER A 191 7.28 -10.06 -2.61
CA SER A 191 8.37 -11.02 -2.42
C SER A 191 7.98 -12.45 -2.82
N MET A 192 6.74 -12.88 -2.52
CA MET A 192 6.23 -14.17 -2.98
C MET A 192 6.11 -14.23 -4.51
N ILE A 193 5.69 -13.14 -5.16
CA ILE A 193 5.58 -13.05 -6.62
C ILE A 193 6.97 -13.12 -7.24
N VAL A 194 7.94 -12.38 -6.72
CA VAL A 194 9.34 -12.41 -7.20
C VAL A 194 9.93 -13.82 -7.02
N ALA A 195 9.71 -14.46 -5.88
CA ALA A 195 10.16 -15.83 -5.64
C ALA A 195 9.62 -16.81 -6.70
N ARG A 196 8.39 -16.63 -7.18
CA ARG A 196 7.84 -17.43 -8.29
C ARG A 196 8.61 -17.25 -9.59
N PHE A 197 9.07 -16.04 -9.90
CA PHE A 197 9.82 -15.78 -11.12
C PHE A 197 11.28 -16.24 -11.03
N VAL A 198 11.89 -16.14 -9.85
CA VAL A 198 13.29 -16.56 -9.62
C VAL A 198 13.40 -18.08 -9.47
N GLU A 199 12.58 -18.69 -8.62
CA GLU A 199 12.64 -20.10 -8.25
C GLU A 199 11.71 -21.00 -9.09
N GLY A 200 10.81 -20.39 -9.87
CA GLY A 200 9.82 -21.11 -10.67
C GLY A 200 8.51 -21.40 -9.94
N LYS A 201 7.51 -21.92 -10.69
CA LYS A 201 6.12 -22.08 -10.21
C LYS A 201 5.92 -23.02 -9.01
N GLY A 202 6.86 -23.92 -8.75
CA GLY A 202 6.78 -24.93 -7.68
C GLY A 202 7.51 -24.56 -6.39
N TRP A 203 8.10 -23.37 -6.30
CA TRP A 203 8.97 -22.96 -5.19
C TRP A 203 8.35 -23.15 -3.81
N PHE A 204 7.10 -22.75 -3.66
CA PHE A 204 6.40 -22.80 -2.39
C PHE A 204 6.21 -24.23 -1.88
N GLN A 205 5.72 -25.15 -2.75
CA GLN A 205 5.51 -26.55 -2.41
C GLN A 205 6.83 -27.24 -2.08
N LYS A 206 7.88 -26.99 -2.87
CA LYS A 206 9.24 -27.49 -2.58
C LYS A 206 9.71 -27.04 -1.20
N LYS A 207 9.54 -25.76 -0.90
CA LYS A 207 9.97 -25.19 0.39
C LYS A 207 9.19 -25.73 1.58
N GLN A 208 7.86 -25.95 1.41
CA GLN A 208 7.06 -26.59 2.45
C GLN A 208 7.45 -28.06 2.68
N ALA A 209 7.77 -28.81 1.63
CA ALA A 209 8.25 -30.19 1.75
C ALA A 209 9.60 -30.27 2.47
N GLU A 210 10.58 -29.43 2.13
CA GLU A 210 11.87 -29.34 2.79
C GLU A 210 11.74 -29.05 4.31
N ARG A 211 10.76 -28.19 4.65
CA ARG A 211 10.49 -27.85 6.07
C ARG A 211 9.83 -28.99 6.83
N ALA A 212 8.91 -29.71 6.20
CA ALA A 212 8.27 -30.86 6.80
C ALA A 212 9.28 -31.99 7.09
N GLU A 213 10.20 -32.22 6.17
CA GLU A 213 11.26 -33.19 6.33
C GLU A 213 12.20 -32.85 7.49
N LYS A 214 12.61 -31.58 7.61
CA LYS A 214 13.45 -31.09 8.72
C LYS A 214 12.74 -31.12 10.08
N ALA A 215 11.42 -30.99 10.12
CA ALA A 215 10.65 -31.02 11.36
C ALA A 215 10.34 -32.44 11.83
N GLY A 216 10.45 -33.45 10.93
CA GLY A 216 10.27 -34.87 11.24
C GLY A 216 11.56 -35.63 11.55
N ALA A 217 12.71 -35.00 11.37
CA ALA A 217 14.04 -35.51 11.70
C ALA A 217 14.53 -34.97 13.05
#